data_ba782a7f350e94d74f192cc74e2f4e58
#
_entry.id   ba782a7f350e94d74f192cc74e2f4e58
#
_cell.length_a   1.000
_cell.length_b   1.000
_cell.length_c   1.000
_cell.angle_alpha   90.00
_cell.angle_beta   90.00
_cell.angle_gamma   90.00
#
_symmetry.space_group_name_H-M   'P 1'
#
loop_
_entity.id
_entity.type
_entity.pdbx_description
1 polymer ?
#
loop_
_entity_poly.entity_id
_entity_poly.type
_entity_poly.pdbx_seq_one_letter_code
_entity_poly.pdbx_strand_id
1 'polypeptide(L)'
;MKGLRVAGLALALVALAGPSQAAESVNLILNWTPTADHSPFYYAKAQGWYAKAGIDLSIEVGKGSGVSSLKVGSGGSPFGIADLATMLVARSKGADVVALMSIYANTGQTFYWLKSYGVNGAKDFPGHKIGNPPGDASRVMWPAFAKAAGIAADAVSFVNVGPTAKIAALKSHTVDIISDFYNEHDLKVIEFGSDLGFVNWKDIGLNPYGNSLIVNGEFLEKNPKLAEDFVKISQKAFAACVADVTPCLKALLDQVSGLDKENQERQWERIKFLMTDDFTTTKALGWIDAERMKKDYELVQNYLGMEKPFAVETAFATRLLDPSIKMDASKVKK
;
A
#
# COMPACT_ATOMS: atom_id res chain seq x y z
N MET A 1 -74.18 -22.07 -40.37
CA MET A 1 -72.86 -22.51 -39.86
C MET A 1 -72.08 -21.29 -39.41
N LYS A 2 -71.98 -21.07 -38.11
CA LYS A 2 -71.36 -19.85 -37.48
C LYS A 2 -69.92 -20.13 -37.20
N GLY A 3 -69.01 -19.40 -37.84
CA GLY A 3 -67.59 -19.47 -37.61
C GLY A 3 -67.17 -18.61 -36.39
N LEU A 4 -66.59 -19.23 -35.37
CA LEU A 4 -66.08 -18.62 -34.15
C LEU A 4 -64.68 -18.08 -34.45
N ARG A 5 -64.49 -16.76 -34.36
CA ARG A 5 -63.13 -16.11 -34.42
C ARG A 5 -62.56 -16.04 -33.03
N VAL A 6 -61.50 -16.79 -32.79
CA VAL A 6 -60.70 -16.69 -31.57
C VAL A 6 -59.68 -15.55 -31.77
N ALA A 7 -59.78 -14.47 -30.99
CA ALA A 7 -58.79 -13.39 -30.93
C ALA A 7 -57.72 -13.76 -29.91
N GLY A 8 -56.53 -14.05 -30.41
CA GLY A 8 -55.36 -14.28 -29.55
C GLY A 8 -54.81 -12.96 -28.96
N LEU A 9 -54.84 -12.85 -27.65
CA LEU A 9 -54.26 -11.72 -26.90
C LEU A 9 -52.73 -11.96 -26.75
N ALA A 10 -51.93 -11.26 -27.53
CA ALA A 10 -50.47 -11.27 -27.36
C ALA A 10 -50.07 -10.36 -26.19
N LEU A 11 -49.67 -10.96 -25.07
CA LEU A 11 -49.13 -10.23 -23.92
C LEU A 11 -47.70 -9.84 -24.24
N ALA A 12 -47.46 -8.56 -24.55
CA ALA A 12 -46.11 -8.01 -24.71
C ALA A 12 -45.48 -7.82 -23.33
N LEU A 13 -44.51 -8.68 -22.96
CA LEU A 13 -43.61 -8.44 -21.84
C LEU A 13 -42.67 -7.26 -22.18
N VAL A 14 -43.00 -6.08 -21.69
CA VAL A 14 -42.05 -4.96 -21.66
C VAL A 14 -41.05 -5.23 -20.54
N ALA A 15 -39.87 -5.72 -20.90
CA ALA A 15 -38.75 -5.78 -20.00
C ALA A 15 -38.35 -4.34 -19.64
N LEU A 16 -38.63 -3.90 -18.42
CA LEU A 16 -38.13 -2.67 -17.83
C LEU A 16 -36.61 -2.84 -17.65
N ALA A 17 -35.82 -2.53 -18.66
CA ALA A 17 -34.42 -2.29 -18.51
C ALA A 17 -34.29 -0.98 -17.69
N GLY A 18 -34.05 -1.12 -16.39
CA GLY A 18 -33.65 0.02 -15.54
C GLY A 18 -32.45 0.73 -16.16
N PRO A 19 -32.27 2.02 -15.90
CA PRO A 19 -31.12 2.74 -16.40
C PRO A 19 -29.84 2.03 -15.92
N SER A 20 -29.06 1.48 -16.84
CA SER A 20 -27.72 1.03 -16.58
C SER A 20 -26.91 2.27 -16.19
N GLN A 21 -26.66 2.46 -14.90
CA GLN A 21 -25.78 3.51 -14.44
C GLN A 21 -24.38 3.23 -15.02
N ALA A 22 -23.85 4.18 -15.80
CA ALA A 22 -22.51 4.04 -16.35
C ALA A 22 -21.50 3.84 -15.19
N ALA A 23 -20.56 2.92 -15.36
CA ALA A 23 -19.56 2.68 -14.34
C ALA A 23 -18.72 3.96 -14.09
N GLU A 24 -18.50 4.28 -12.84
CA GLU A 24 -17.65 5.40 -12.43
C GLU A 24 -16.18 5.05 -12.71
N SER A 25 -15.47 5.89 -13.46
CA SER A 25 -14.04 5.70 -13.72
C SER A 25 -13.23 6.07 -12.49
N VAL A 26 -12.53 5.12 -11.91
CA VAL A 26 -11.76 5.26 -10.66
C VAL A 26 -10.31 4.89 -10.91
N ASN A 27 -9.38 5.80 -10.58
CA ASN A 27 -7.95 5.53 -10.59
C ASN A 27 -7.45 5.18 -9.19
N LEU A 28 -6.63 4.12 -9.09
CA LEU A 28 -5.83 3.77 -7.91
C LEU A 28 -4.35 3.96 -8.26
N ILE A 29 -3.69 4.97 -7.70
CA ILE A 29 -2.24 5.10 -7.81
C ILE A 29 -1.55 4.24 -6.75
N LEU A 30 -0.64 3.36 -7.16
CA LEU A 30 0.18 2.58 -6.25
C LEU A 30 1.26 3.45 -5.60
N ASN A 31 1.82 3.00 -4.48
CA ASN A 31 3.00 3.64 -3.88
C ASN A 31 4.30 3.31 -4.64
N TRP A 32 4.33 2.19 -5.36
CA TRP A 32 5.52 1.64 -6.01
C TRP A 32 5.20 0.97 -7.34
N THR A 33 6.22 0.39 -7.99
CA THR A 33 6.01 -0.56 -9.09
C THR A 33 5.20 -1.76 -8.57
N PRO A 34 4.32 -2.36 -9.40
CA PRO A 34 3.50 -3.48 -8.96
C PRO A 34 4.33 -4.64 -8.42
N THR A 35 3.96 -5.11 -7.24
CA THR A 35 4.52 -6.27 -6.54
C THR A 35 3.40 -7.08 -5.90
N ALA A 36 3.72 -8.19 -5.23
CA ALA A 36 2.74 -9.12 -4.69
C ALA A 36 1.70 -8.48 -3.75
N ASP A 37 2.05 -7.43 -3.00
CA ASP A 37 1.12 -6.70 -2.12
C ASP A 37 0.03 -5.94 -2.87
N HIS A 38 0.22 -5.68 -4.15
CA HIS A 38 -0.79 -5.07 -5.00
C HIS A 38 -1.69 -6.11 -5.68
N SER A 39 -1.31 -7.40 -5.66
CA SER A 39 -2.04 -8.47 -6.37
C SER A 39 -3.54 -8.57 -6.01
N PRO A 40 -4.00 -8.27 -4.76
CA PRO A 40 -5.42 -8.29 -4.44
C PRO A 40 -6.27 -7.32 -5.27
N PHE A 41 -5.73 -6.14 -5.61
CA PHE A 41 -6.45 -5.17 -6.46
C PHE A 41 -6.58 -5.68 -7.90
N TYR A 42 -5.51 -6.26 -8.46
CA TYR A 42 -5.51 -6.89 -9.78
C TYR A 42 -6.46 -8.08 -9.82
N TYR A 43 -6.50 -8.87 -8.75
CA TYR A 43 -7.41 -10.01 -8.62
C TYR A 43 -8.88 -9.57 -8.58
N ALA A 44 -9.25 -8.65 -7.70
CA ALA A 44 -10.62 -8.14 -7.61
C ALA A 44 -11.09 -7.51 -8.93
N LYS A 45 -10.19 -6.79 -9.63
CA LYS A 45 -10.44 -6.26 -10.97
C LYS A 45 -10.69 -7.38 -11.98
N ALA A 46 -9.83 -8.40 -12.05
CA ALA A 46 -9.96 -9.55 -12.95
C ALA A 46 -11.22 -10.37 -12.67
N GLN A 47 -11.65 -10.48 -11.39
CA GLN A 47 -12.90 -11.13 -11.01
C GLN A 47 -14.15 -10.28 -11.30
N GLY A 48 -13.98 -9.06 -11.79
CA GLY A 48 -15.07 -8.13 -12.07
C GLY A 48 -15.80 -7.65 -10.81
N TRP A 49 -15.17 -7.72 -9.61
CA TRP A 49 -15.84 -7.33 -8.38
C TRP A 49 -16.06 -5.82 -8.32
N TYR A 50 -15.09 -5.01 -8.77
CA TYR A 50 -15.26 -3.57 -8.91
C TYR A 50 -16.30 -3.22 -9.96
N ALA A 51 -16.27 -3.86 -11.13
CA ALA A 51 -17.24 -3.62 -12.21
C ALA A 51 -18.68 -3.91 -11.79
N LYS A 52 -18.91 -5.00 -11.01
CA LYS A 52 -20.23 -5.33 -10.44
C LYS A 52 -20.75 -4.28 -9.45
N ALA A 53 -19.85 -3.51 -8.83
CA ALA A 53 -20.18 -2.37 -7.96
C ALA A 53 -20.26 -1.05 -8.72
N GLY A 54 -20.24 -1.07 -10.07
CA GLY A 54 -20.27 0.14 -10.88
C GLY A 54 -18.95 0.92 -10.91
N ILE A 55 -17.83 0.27 -10.60
CA ILE A 55 -16.49 0.88 -10.56
C ILE A 55 -15.66 0.36 -11.74
N ASP A 56 -15.28 1.26 -12.65
CA ASP A 56 -14.29 0.98 -13.70
C ASP A 56 -12.89 1.36 -13.19
N LEU A 57 -12.17 0.35 -12.64
CA LEU A 57 -10.89 0.56 -11.97
C LEU A 57 -9.73 0.59 -12.96
N SER A 58 -8.96 1.69 -12.95
CA SER A 58 -7.59 1.77 -13.48
C SER A 58 -6.57 1.70 -12.34
N ILE A 59 -5.42 1.06 -12.59
CA ILE A 59 -4.32 0.95 -11.62
C ILE A 59 -3.09 1.61 -12.22
N GLU A 60 -2.58 2.64 -11.53
CA GLU A 60 -1.45 3.44 -11.97
C GLU A 60 -0.18 3.10 -11.18
N VAL A 61 0.94 2.96 -11.87
CA VAL A 61 2.24 2.67 -11.25
C VAL A 61 2.74 3.85 -10.43
N GLY A 62 3.18 3.60 -9.20
CA GLY A 62 3.71 4.61 -8.28
C GLY A 62 5.22 4.80 -8.37
N LYS A 63 5.69 5.89 -7.76
CA LYS A 63 7.11 6.27 -7.67
C LYS A 63 7.52 6.68 -6.25
N GLY A 64 6.82 6.16 -5.24
CA GLY A 64 7.02 6.46 -3.82
C GLY A 64 5.75 6.97 -3.13
N SER A 65 5.58 6.65 -1.86
CA SER A 65 4.41 7.02 -1.05
C SER A 65 4.17 8.53 -0.99
N GLY A 66 5.22 9.34 -1.02
CA GLY A 66 5.11 10.81 -1.07
C GLY A 66 4.43 11.28 -2.35
N VAL A 67 4.77 10.67 -3.51
CA VAL A 67 4.16 11.00 -4.81
C VAL A 67 2.68 10.60 -4.81
N SER A 68 2.37 9.38 -4.33
CA SER A 68 1.01 8.88 -4.25
C SER A 68 0.15 9.75 -3.33
N SER A 69 0.64 10.07 -2.12
CA SER A 69 -0.07 10.92 -1.16
C SER A 69 -0.39 12.32 -1.72
N LEU A 70 0.55 12.94 -2.43
CA LEU A 70 0.35 14.24 -3.05
C LEU A 70 -0.65 14.18 -4.21
N LYS A 71 -0.58 13.14 -5.05
CA LYS A 71 -1.52 12.98 -6.16
C LYS A 71 -2.95 12.75 -5.68
N VAL A 72 -3.13 11.90 -4.65
CA VAL A 72 -4.43 11.69 -4.03
C VAL A 72 -4.91 12.97 -3.34
N GLY A 73 -4.06 13.60 -2.54
CA GLY A 73 -4.40 14.81 -1.79
C GLY A 73 -4.73 16.03 -2.65
N SER A 74 -4.25 16.08 -3.91
CA SER A 74 -4.60 17.12 -4.88
C SER A 74 -5.82 16.77 -5.75
N GLY A 75 -6.47 15.62 -5.53
CA GLY A 75 -7.59 15.15 -6.36
C GLY A 75 -7.18 14.55 -7.71
N GLY A 76 -5.88 14.40 -7.98
CA GLY A 76 -5.37 13.80 -9.23
C GLY A 76 -5.59 12.29 -9.34
N SER A 77 -5.95 11.63 -8.24
CA SER A 77 -6.42 10.24 -8.17
C SER A 77 -7.37 10.10 -7.00
N PRO A 78 -8.57 9.49 -7.16
CA PRO A 78 -9.49 9.27 -6.04
C PRO A 78 -8.88 8.42 -4.93
N PHE A 79 -8.18 7.34 -5.30
CA PHE A 79 -7.55 6.41 -4.36
C PHE A 79 -6.05 6.27 -4.61
N GLY A 80 -5.34 5.84 -3.60
CA GLY A 80 -3.93 5.48 -3.72
C GLY A 80 -3.47 4.54 -2.61
N ILE A 81 -2.22 4.09 -2.76
CA ILE A 81 -1.49 3.37 -1.73
C ILE A 81 -0.36 4.27 -1.25
N ALA A 82 -0.19 4.39 0.05
CA ALA A 82 0.95 5.10 0.64
C ALA A 82 1.30 4.53 2.02
N ASP A 83 2.58 4.62 2.39
CA ASP A 83 3.00 4.47 3.78
C ASP A 83 2.30 5.52 4.65
N LEU A 84 1.74 5.09 5.79
CA LEU A 84 0.83 5.91 6.56
C LEU A 84 1.50 7.16 7.15
N ALA A 85 2.71 7.03 7.69
CA ALA A 85 3.42 8.18 8.24
C ALA A 85 3.79 9.19 7.13
N THR A 86 4.13 8.71 5.93
CA THR A 86 4.35 9.57 4.76
C THR A 86 3.08 10.31 4.35
N MET A 87 1.92 9.65 4.42
CA MET A 87 0.61 10.27 4.19
C MET A 87 0.32 11.36 5.22
N LEU A 88 0.61 11.12 6.52
CA LEU A 88 0.45 12.13 7.57
C LEU A 88 1.33 13.37 7.33
N VAL A 89 2.58 13.18 6.86
CA VAL A 89 3.45 14.30 6.44
C VAL A 89 2.82 15.10 5.31
N ALA A 90 2.29 14.43 4.28
CA ALA A 90 1.63 15.11 3.16
C ALA A 90 0.38 15.88 3.64
N ARG A 91 -0.43 15.28 4.52
CA ARG A 91 -1.62 15.91 5.10
C ARG A 91 -1.25 17.16 5.92
N SER A 92 -0.17 17.13 6.70
CA SER A 92 0.31 18.29 7.45
C SER A 92 0.71 19.47 6.55
N LYS A 93 1.03 19.20 5.29
CA LYS A 93 1.34 20.18 4.25
C LYS A 93 0.11 20.63 3.44
N GLY A 94 -1.07 20.15 3.82
CA GLY A 94 -2.34 20.55 3.22
C GLY A 94 -2.89 19.58 2.18
N ALA A 95 -2.30 18.40 1.99
CA ALA A 95 -2.88 17.37 1.13
C ALA A 95 -4.19 16.85 1.76
N ASP A 96 -5.29 16.87 1.00
CA ASP A 96 -6.58 16.35 1.46
C ASP A 96 -6.65 14.84 1.26
N VAL A 97 -6.16 14.10 2.25
CA VAL A 97 -6.00 12.64 2.19
C VAL A 97 -6.42 11.96 3.49
N VAL A 98 -7.13 10.83 3.37
CA VAL A 98 -7.65 10.02 4.49
C VAL A 98 -7.26 8.56 4.29
N ALA A 99 -6.80 7.87 5.33
CA ALA A 99 -6.51 6.44 5.29
C ALA A 99 -7.78 5.61 5.55
N LEU A 100 -8.00 4.55 4.76
CA LEU A 100 -9.20 3.71 4.82
C LEU A 100 -8.92 2.31 5.36
N MET A 101 -7.77 1.74 5.01
CA MET A 101 -7.39 0.37 5.35
C MET A 101 -5.88 0.26 5.43
N SER A 102 -5.34 -0.25 6.53
CA SER A 102 -3.92 -0.60 6.61
C SER A 102 -3.66 -1.89 5.85
N ILE A 103 -2.79 -1.85 4.84
CA ILE A 103 -2.31 -3.06 4.17
C ILE A 103 -1.19 -3.67 5.01
N TYR A 104 -0.26 -2.86 5.49
CA TYR A 104 0.80 -3.29 6.39
C TYR A 104 0.55 -2.76 7.80
N ALA A 105 0.09 -3.64 8.68
CA ALA A 105 -0.06 -3.34 10.10
C ALA A 105 1.29 -3.09 10.79
N ASN A 106 2.37 -3.60 10.23
CA ASN A 106 3.74 -3.33 10.68
C ASN A 106 4.51 -2.60 9.58
N THR A 107 5.48 -1.77 9.97
CA THR A 107 6.34 -1.12 8.98
C THR A 107 7.10 -2.15 8.15
N GLY A 108 7.13 -1.95 6.83
CA GLY A 108 8.00 -2.70 5.92
C GLY A 108 9.34 -2.03 5.70
N GLN A 109 9.57 -0.84 6.25
CA GLN A 109 10.77 -0.05 6.02
C GLN A 109 12.04 -0.79 6.44
N THR A 110 13.00 -0.88 5.52
CA THR A 110 14.27 -1.59 5.72
C THR A 110 15.36 -0.87 4.95
N PHE A 111 16.54 -0.79 5.53
CA PHE A 111 17.75 -0.42 4.81
C PHE A 111 18.60 -1.64 4.55
N TYR A 112 19.24 -1.67 3.39
CA TYR A 112 20.10 -2.74 2.90
C TYR A 112 21.47 -2.17 2.45
N TRP A 113 22.53 -2.91 2.72
CA TRP A 113 23.92 -2.57 2.31
C TRP A 113 24.71 -3.82 2.04
N LEU A 114 25.93 -3.68 1.51
CA LEU A 114 26.91 -4.75 1.45
C LEU A 114 27.93 -4.56 2.59
N LYS A 115 28.16 -5.62 3.37
CA LYS A 115 29.13 -5.60 4.48
C LYS A 115 30.55 -5.30 3.99
N SER A 116 30.87 -5.72 2.76
CA SER A 116 32.12 -5.42 2.06
C SER A 116 32.37 -3.92 1.84
N TYR A 117 31.33 -3.07 1.96
CA TYR A 117 31.47 -1.60 1.91
C TYR A 117 31.78 -0.97 3.27
N GLY A 118 32.05 -1.78 4.30
CA GLY A 118 32.42 -1.31 5.63
C GLY A 118 31.25 -0.92 6.52
N VAL A 119 29.99 -1.14 6.06
CA VAL A 119 28.78 -0.90 6.85
C VAL A 119 28.38 -2.19 7.56
N ASN A 120 28.31 -2.19 8.89
CA ASN A 120 27.94 -3.34 9.73
C ASN A 120 26.61 -3.13 10.46
N GLY A 121 26.11 -1.90 10.49
CA GLY A 121 24.85 -1.54 11.13
C GLY A 121 24.46 -0.09 10.92
N ALA A 122 23.31 0.30 11.43
CA ALA A 122 22.78 1.66 11.24
C ALA A 122 23.70 2.76 11.78
N LYS A 123 24.50 2.47 12.80
CA LYS A 123 25.47 3.43 13.38
C LYS A 123 26.63 3.77 12.45
N ASP A 124 26.87 2.94 11.45
CA ASP A 124 27.95 3.16 10.46
C ASP A 124 27.45 3.98 9.25
N PHE A 125 26.19 4.39 9.21
CA PHE A 125 25.62 5.17 8.09
C PHE A 125 26.20 6.57 7.90
N PRO A 126 26.72 7.28 8.95
CA PRO A 126 27.38 8.58 8.75
C PRO A 126 28.45 8.56 7.66
N GLY A 127 28.37 9.53 6.74
CA GLY A 127 29.30 9.66 5.61
C GLY A 127 28.92 8.85 4.37
N HIS A 128 27.95 7.93 4.47
CA HIS A 128 27.52 7.07 3.37
C HIS A 128 26.40 7.68 2.51
N LYS A 129 26.24 7.13 1.30
CA LYS A 129 25.22 7.50 0.32
C LYS A 129 24.04 6.53 0.36
N ILE A 130 22.84 7.06 0.56
CA ILE A 130 21.59 6.27 0.49
C ILE A 130 20.92 6.49 -0.86
N GLY A 131 20.68 5.40 -1.61
CA GLY A 131 20.03 5.41 -2.92
C GLY A 131 18.54 5.14 -2.83
N ASN A 132 17.70 6.14 -3.19
CA ASN A 132 16.26 5.99 -3.32
C ASN A 132 15.65 7.16 -4.11
N PRO A 133 14.36 7.05 -4.57
CA PRO A 133 13.67 8.19 -5.16
C PRO A 133 13.37 9.29 -4.13
N PRO A 134 13.21 10.56 -4.55
CA PRO A 134 12.87 11.67 -3.64
C PRO A 134 11.55 11.47 -2.88
N GLY A 135 10.56 10.78 -3.48
CA GLY A 135 9.26 10.48 -2.86
C GLY A 135 9.21 9.15 -2.10
N ASP A 136 10.34 8.47 -1.91
CA ASP A 136 10.43 7.22 -1.14
C ASP A 136 10.07 7.47 0.33
N ALA A 137 9.25 6.57 0.92
CA ALA A 137 8.80 6.71 2.31
C ALA A 137 9.97 6.77 3.29
N SER A 138 11.00 5.93 3.13
CA SER A 138 12.17 5.93 4.01
C SER A 138 13.00 7.21 3.91
N ARG A 139 12.98 7.89 2.74
CA ARG A 139 13.63 9.20 2.59
C ARG A 139 12.82 10.30 3.27
N VAL A 140 11.49 10.29 3.13
CA VAL A 140 10.60 11.25 3.80
C VAL A 140 10.72 11.09 5.32
N MET A 141 10.79 9.85 5.80
CA MET A 141 10.84 9.52 7.23
C MET A 141 12.26 9.39 7.78
N TRP A 142 13.31 9.68 7.02
CA TRP A 142 14.71 9.56 7.43
C TRP A 142 15.02 10.23 8.77
N PRO A 143 14.55 11.44 9.11
CA PRO A 143 14.87 12.06 10.39
C PRO A 143 14.42 11.23 11.60
N ALA A 144 13.29 10.51 11.49
CA ALA A 144 12.83 9.60 12.55
C ALA A 144 13.75 8.38 12.68
N PHE A 145 14.17 7.80 11.54
CA PHE A 145 15.14 6.70 11.56
C PHE A 145 16.48 7.13 12.15
N ALA A 146 17.04 8.25 11.71
CA ALA A 146 18.30 8.77 12.21
C ALA A 146 18.26 8.98 13.73
N LYS A 147 17.16 9.55 14.25
CA LYS A 147 16.95 9.71 15.69
C LYS A 147 16.93 8.38 16.43
N ALA A 148 16.18 7.39 15.92
CA ALA A 148 16.09 6.07 16.54
C ALA A 148 17.43 5.32 16.50
N ALA A 149 18.18 5.46 15.42
CA ALA A 149 19.52 4.88 15.27
C ALA A 149 20.60 5.62 16.07
N GLY A 150 20.30 6.81 16.62
CA GLY A 150 21.24 7.63 17.39
C GLY A 150 22.31 8.29 16.50
N ILE A 151 21.95 8.67 15.27
CA ILE A 151 22.82 9.38 14.30
C ILE A 151 22.20 10.72 13.92
N ALA A 152 23.03 11.66 13.45
CA ALA A 152 22.52 12.96 12.99
C ALA A 152 21.76 12.83 11.68
N ALA A 153 20.69 13.60 11.49
CA ALA A 153 19.84 13.51 10.29
C ALA A 153 20.58 13.96 9.01
N ASP A 154 21.58 14.82 9.14
CA ASP A 154 22.41 15.32 8.05
C ASP A 154 23.70 14.49 7.83
N ALA A 155 23.87 13.39 8.57
CA ALA A 155 25.08 12.56 8.51
C ALA A 155 25.20 11.71 7.22
N VAL A 156 24.17 11.62 6.40
CA VAL A 156 24.15 10.87 5.15
C VAL A 156 23.85 11.78 3.96
N SER A 157 24.20 11.33 2.76
CA SER A 157 23.76 11.97 1.51
C SER A 157 22.77 11.07 0.76
N PHE A 158 21.76 11.69 0.11
CA PHE A 158 20.80 10.97 -0.70
C PHE A 158 21.11 11.08 -2.19
N VAL A 159 21.17 9.93 -2.87
CA VAL A 159 21.29 9.84 -4.32
C VAL A 159 19.95 9.44 -4.91
N ASN A 160 19.51 10.17 -5.94
CA ASN A 160 18.24 9.85 -6.63
C ASN A 160 18.43 8.60 -7.49
N VAL A 161 17.87 7.49 -7.01
CA VAL A 161 17.89 6.19 -7.69
C VAL A 161 16.44 5.77 -7.93
N GLY A 162 16.11 5.43 -9.18
CA GLY A 162 14.76 4.96 -9.52
C GLY A 162 14.42 3.62 -8.86
N PRO A 163 13.13 3.26 -8.73
CA PRO A 163 12.68 2.06 -8.05
C PRO A 163 13.38 0.77 -8.50
N THR A 164 13.49 0.56 -9.80
CA THR A 164 14.07 -0.67 -10.40
C THR A 164 15.59 -0.65 -10.49
N ALA A 165 16.24 0.48 -10.19
CA ALA A 165 17.69 0.64 -10.33
C ALA A 165 18.46 0.47 -9.00
N LYS A 166 17.77 0.28 -7.87
CA LYS A 166 18.38 0.25 -6.52
C LYS A 166 19.43 -0.86 -6.37
N ILE A 167 19.09 -2.09 -6.78
CA ILE A 167 20.01 -3.24 -6.70
C ILE A 167 21.26 -2.99 -7.56
N ALA A 168 21.09 -2.50 -8.79
CA ALA A 168 22.21 -2.19 -9.66
C ALA A 168 23.10 -1.06 -9.09
N ALA A 169 22.49 -0.02 -8.52
CA ALA A 169 23.23 1.08 -7.89
C ALA A 169 24.05 0.64 -6.66
N LEU A 170 23.49 -0.26 -5.84
CA LEU A 170 24.21 -0.86 -4.72
C LEU A 170 25.35 -1.76 -5.23
N LYS A 171 25.09 -2.62 -6.20
CA LYS A 171 26.06 -3.55 -6.78
C LYS A 171 27.26 -2.84 -7.45
N SER A 172 27.00 -1.71 -8.10
CA SER A 172 28.04 -0.89 -8.74
C SER A 172 28.75 0.08 -7.79
N HIS A 173 28.43 0.06 -6.50
CA HIS A 173 28.92 1.00 -5.49
C HIS A 173 28.68 2.48 -5.86
N THR A 174 27.64 2.76 -6.62
CA THR A 174 27.16 4.14 -6.88
C THR A 174 26.57 4.72 -5.60
N VAL A 175 25.98 3.85 -4.79
CA VAL A 175 25.47 4.11 -3.44
C VAL A 175 25.94 3.00 -2.50
N ASP A 176 26.00 3.31 -1.20
CA ASP A 176 26.47 2.38 -0.17
C ASP A 176 25.30 1.62 0.48
N ILE A 177 24.13 2.25 0.49
CA ILE A 177 22.91 1.80 1.18
C ILE A 177 21.73 2.04 0.25
N ILE A 178 20.76 1.14 0.25
CA ILE A 178 19.47 1.34 -0.40
C ILE A 178 18.33 1.16 0.61
N SER A 179 17.24 1.89 0.43
CA SER A 179 16.00 1.61 1.15
C SER A 179 15.12 0.66 0.33
N ASP A 180 14.40 -0.22 0.99
CA ASP A 180 13.34 -0.99 0.38
C ASP A 180 12.37 -1.51 1.44
N PHE A 181 11.26 -2.14 1.03
CA PHE A 181 10.38 -2.79 1.98
C PHE A 181 10.78 -4.26 2.18
N TYR A 182 10.53 -4.76 3.39
CA TYR A 182 10.90 -6.10 3.82
C TYR A 182 10.23 -7.23 3.00
N ASN A 183 9.13 -6.96 2.33
CA ASN A 183 8.54 -7.92 1.39
C ASN A 183 9.51 -8.32 0.26
N GLU A 184 10.40 -7.42 -0.17
CA GLU A 184 11.41 -7.69 -1.20
C GLU A 184 12.76 -8.20 -0.66
N HIS A 185 12.83 -8.58 0.61
CA HIS A 185 14.07 -9.02 1.26
C HIS A 185 14.72 -10.22 0.58
N ASP A 186 13.94 -11.23 0.18
CA ASP A 186 14.47 -12.46 -0.41
C ASP A 186 15.20 -12.21 -1.73
N LEU A 187 14.75 -11.21 -2.51
CA LEU A 187 15.44 -10.79 -3.72
C LEU A 187 16.87 -10.30 -3.41
N LYS A 188 17.04 -9.53 -2.32
CA LYS A 188 18.35 -9.04 -1.89
C LYS A 188 19.23 -10.16 -1.34
N VAL A 189 18.62 -11.12 -0.62
CA VAL A 189 19.35 -12.33 -0.14
C VAL A 189 19.85 -13.17 -1.31
N ILE A 190 19.03 -13.36 -2.34
CA ILE A 190 19.43 -14.11 -3.56
C ILE A 190 20.57 -13.40 -4.29
N GLU A 191 20.48 -12.06 -4.43
CA GLU A 191 21.46 -11.28 -5.18
C GLU A 191 22.81 -11.13 -4.46
N PHE A 192 22.82 -10.98 -3.14
CA PHE A 192 24.01 -10.57 -2.38
C PHE A 192 24.51 -11.64 -1.37
N GLY A 193 23.71 -12.67 -1.13
CA GLY A 193 24.09 -13.79 -0.24
C GLY A 193 24.53 -13.34 1.15
N SER A 194 25.66 -13.86 1.60
CA SER A 194 26.24 -13.57 2.94
C SER A 194 26.80 -12.16 3.11
N ASP A 195 27.02 -11.44 2.00
CA ASP A 195 27.51 -10.06 2.05
C ASP A 195 26.39 -9.06 2.37
N LEU A 196 25.11 -9.47 2.23
CA LEU A 196 23.98 -8.62 2.57
C LEU A 196 23.95 -8.27 4.05
N GLY A 197 23.93 -6.97 4.36
CA GLY A 197 23.54 -6.41 5.64
C GLY A 197 22.18 -5.72 5.52
N PHE A 198 21.39 -5.70 6.58
CA PHE A 198 20.14 -4.99 6.62
C PHE A 198 19.72 -4.60 8.05
N VAL A 199 18.80 -3.66 8.15
CA VAL A 199 18.12 -3.29 9.39
C VAL A 199 16.65 -2.99 9.08
N ASN A 200 15.74 -3.75 9.69
CA ASN A 200 14.32 -3.38 9.70
C ASN A 200 14.10 -2.25 10.72
N TRP A 201 13.31 -1.28 10.37
CA TRP A 201 13.01 -0.18 11.27
C TRP A 201 12.33 -0.63 12.57
N LYS A 202 11.50 -1.65 12.50
CA LYS A 202 10.89 -2.29 13.67
C LYS A 202 11.92 -2.76 14.69
N ASP A 203 13.07 -3.26 14.24
CA ASP A 203 14.10 -3.81 15.13
C ASP A 203 14.85 -2.72 15.93
N ILE A 204 14.74 -1.46 15.52
CA ILE A 204 15.25 -0.29 16.25
C ILE A 204 14.14 0.51 16.95
N GLY A 205 12.95 -0.09 17.13
CA GLY A 205 11.85 0.52 17.86
C GLY A 205 10.93 1.43 17.05
N LEU A 206 11.08 1.48 15.73
CA LEU A 206 10.22 2.23 14.82
C LEU A 206 9.25 1.28 14.09
N ASN A 207 8.00 1.23 14.54
CA ASN A 207 6.99 0.39 13.91
C ASN A 207 5.68 1.16 13.61
N PRO A 208 5.72 2.24 12.81
CA PRO A 208 4.50 2.88 12.35
C PRO A 208 3.73 1.94 11.40
N TYR A 209 2.45 2.26 11.14
CA TYR A 209 1.72 1.61 10.05
C TYR A 209 2.44 1.83 8.72
N GLY A 210 2.54 0.78 7.91
CA GLY A 210 3.13 0.86 6.58
C GLY A 210 2.11 1.20 5.49
N ASN A 211 2.20 0.51 4.34
CA ASN A 211 1.29 0.73 3.22
C ASN A 211 -0.16 0.67 3.64
N SER A 212 -0.91 1.69 3.24
CA SER A 212 -2.34 1.82 3.51
C SER A 212 -3.08 2.27 2.26
N LEU A 213 -4.31 1.82 2.10
CA LEU A 213 -5.23 2.37 1.12
C LEU A 213 -5.67 3.74 1.60
N ILE A 214 -5.46 4.74 0.77
CA ILE A 214 -5.79 6.14 1.04
C ILE A 214 -6.79 6.67 0.00
N VAL A 215 -7.54 7.70 0.37
CA VAL A 215 -8.54 8.34 -0.48
C VAL A 215 -8.41 9.86 -0.40
N ASN A 216 -8.78 10.56 -1.46
CA ASN A 216 -8.97 12.02 -1.42
C ASN A 216 -10.19 12.35 -0.53
N GLY A 217 -10.03 13.30 0.42
CA GLY A 217 -11.07 13.64 1.39
C GLY A 217 -12.34 14.18 0.74
N GLU A 218 -12.23 15.10 -0.20
CA GLU A 218 -13.37 15.65 -0.95
C GLU A 218 -14.09 14.54 -1.76
N PHE A 219 -13.34 13.62 -2.37
CA PHE A 219 -13.93 12.47 -3.06
C PHE A 219 -14.71 11.57 -2.10
N LEU A 220 -14.16 11.29 -0.91
CA LEU A 220 -14.82 10.50 0.13
C LEU A 220 -16.14 11.14 0.59
N GLU A 221 -16.16 12.47 0.76
CA GLU A 221 -17.36 13.20 1.15
C GLU A 221 -18.45 13.17 0.06
N LYS A 222 -18.05 13.34 -1.20
CA LYS A 222 -18.99 13.35 -2.35
C LYS A 222 -19.47 11.97 -2.74
N ASN A 223 -18.65 10.92 -2.54
CA ASN A 223 -18.91 9.56 -3.00
C ASN A 223 -18.78 8.52 -1.88
N PRO A 224 -19.46 8.68 -0.72
CA PRO A 224 -19.23 7.84 0.46
C PRO A 224 -19.58 6.36 0.21
N LYS A 225 -20.62 6.09 -0.58
CA LYS A 225 -21.02 4.70 -0.92
C LYS A 225 -19.99 4.02 -1.82
N LEU A 226 -19.48 4.73 -2.82
CA LEU A 226 -18.46 4.20 -3.72
C LEU A 226 -17.17 3.91 -2.95
N ALA A 227 -16.77 4.82 -2.04
CA ALA A 227 -15.59 4.62 -1.20
C ALA A 227 -15.76 3.41 -0.27
N GLU A 228 -16.94 3.23 0.33
CA GLU A 228 -17.25 2.05 1.13
C GLU A 228 -17.17 0.75 0.33
N ASP A 229 -17.78 0.73 -0.87
CA ASP A 229 -17.73 -0.44 -1.75
C ASP A 229 -16.30 -0.76 -2.19
N PHE A 230 -15.51 0.26 -2.55
CA PHE A 230 -14.11 0.10 -2.92
C PHE A 230 -13.30 -0.54 -1.79
N VAL A 231 -13.46 -0.05 -0.56
CA VAL A 231 -12.77 -0.58 0.64
C VAL A 231 -13.17 -2.03 0.91
N LYS A 232 -14.48 -2.33 0.93
CA LYS A 232 -14.98 -3.69 1.22
C LYS A 232 -14.55 -4.70 0.16
N ILE A 233 -14.56 -4.31 -1.12
CA ILE A 233 -14.07 -5.15 -2.21
C ILE A 233 -12.57 -5.40 -2.05
N SER A 234 -11.80 -4.36 -1.77
CA SER A 234 -10.36 -4.47 -1.53
C SER A 234 -10.06 -5.38 -0.34
N GLN A 235 -10.71 -5.15 0.81
CA GLN A 235 -10.56 -5.97 2.01
C GLN A 235 -10.89 -7.45 1.74
N LYS A 236 -12.00 -7.72 1.04
CA LYS A 236 -12.38 -9.08 0.60
C LYS A 236 -11.30 -9.70 -0.29
N ALA A 237 -10.71 -8.93 -1.19
CA ALA A 237 -9.67 -9.41 -2.07
C ALA A 237 -8.39 -9.76 -1.29
N PHE A 238 -7.98 -8.93 -0.34
CA PHE A 238 -6.86 -9.24 0.55
C PHE A 238 -7.11 -10.52 1.35
N ALA A 239 -8.31 -10.70 1.92
CA ALA A 239 -8.67 -11.92 2.63
C ALA A 239 -8.65 -13.17 1.73
N ALA A 240 -9.15 -13.06 0.49
CA ALA A 240 -9.09 -14.14 -0.48
C ALA A 240 -7.64 -14.52 -0.83
N CYS A 241 -6.76 -13.53 -1.02
CA CYS A 241 -5.34 -13.77 -1.31
C CYS A 241 -4.58 -14.32 -0.09
N VAL A 242 -4.96 -13.96 1.14
CA VAL A 242 -4.43 -14.60 2.37
C VAL A 242 -4.81 -16.08 2.42
N ALA A 243 -6.02 -16.45 2.02
CA ALA A 243 -6.47 -17.83 1.95
C ALA A 243 -5.73 -18.64 0.88
N ASP A 244 -5.63 -18.09 -0.34
CA ASP A 244 -4.87 -18.65 -1.47
C ASP A 244 -4.37 -17.52 -2.38
N VAL A 245 -3.06 -17.30 -2.40
CA VAL A 245 -2.45 -16.24 -3.21
C VAL A 245 -2.35 -16.59 -4.70
N THR A 246 -2.45 -17.87 -5.06
CA THR A 246 -2.21 -18.34 -6.44
C THR A 246 -3.04 -17.61 -7.49
N PRO A 247 -4.39 -17.47 -7.35
CA PRO A 247 -5.18 -16.73 -8.33
C PRO A 247 -4.89 -15.22 -8.32
N CYS A 248 -4.45 -14.67 -7.18
CA CYS A 248 -4.11 -13.27 -7.05
C CYS A 248 -2.82 -12.93 -7.80
N LEU A 249 -1.78 -13.73 -7.61
CA LEU A 249 -0.51 -13.59 -8.34
C LEU A 249 -0.72 -13.83 -9.83
N LYS A 250 -1.56 -14.81 -10.20
CA LYS A 250 -1.91 -15.00 -11.61
C LYS A 250 -2.51 -13.72 -12.21
N ALA A 251 -3.47 -13.10 -11.54
CA ALA A 251 -4.10 -11.88 -12.02
C ALA A 251 -3.11 -10.69 -12.13
N LEU A 252 -2.12 -10.61 -11.23
CA LEU A 252 -1.04 -9.64 -11.32
C LEU A 252 -0.14 -9.92 -12.53
N LEU A 253 0.35 -11.15 -12.67
CA LEU A 253 1.28 -11.55 -13.72
C LEU A 253 0.67 -11.48 -15.13
N ASP A 254 -0.63 -11.71 -15.26
CA ASP A 254 -1.36 -11.55 -16.54
C ASP A 254 -1.44 -10.08 -17.00
N GLN A 255 -1.36 -9.12 -16.07
CA GLN A 255 -1.53 -7.69 -16.35
C GLN A 255 -0.22 -6.88 -16.25
N VAL A 256 0.82 -7.43 -15.62
CA VAL A 256 2.10 -6.77 -15.39
C VAL A 256 3.24 -7.66 -15.88
N SER A 257 3.93 -7.21 -16.92
CA SER A 257 5.07 -7.94 -17.48
C SER A 257 6.35 -7.77 -16.65
N GLY A 258 7.26 -8.73 -16.76
CA GLY A 258 8.61 -8.66 -16.17
C GLY A 258 8.69 -9.05 -14.69
N LEU A 259 7.60 -9.53 -14.10
CA LEU A 259 7.61 -10.05 -12.73
C LEU A 259 7.97 -11.55 -12.72
N ASP A 260 8.83 -11.94 -11.81
CA ASP A 260 9.15 -13.35 -11.56
C ASP A 260 8.15 -13.95 -10.56
N LYS A 261 7.47 -15.02 -10.95
CA LYS A 261 6.42 -15.64 -10.15
C LYS A 261 6.92 -16.11 -8.78
N GLU A 262 8.06 -16.80 -8.74
CA GLU A 262 8.60 -17.37 -7.51
C GLU A 262 9.01 -16.27 -6.52
N ASN A 263 9.56 -15.16 -7.04
CA ASN A 263 9.84 -13.99 -6.23
C ASN A 263 8.56 -13.37 -5.64
N GLN A 264 7.47 -13.27 -6.44
CA GLN A 264 6.20 -12.76 -5.93
C GLN A 264 5.58 -13.67 -4.85
N GLU A 265 5.72 -14.98 -4.98
CA GLU A 265 5.29 -15.98 -3.96
C GLU A 265 6.06 -15.78 -2.64
N ARG A 266 7.39 -15.61 -2.69
CA ARG A 266 8.22 -15.31 -1.50
C ARG A 266 7.83 -13.99 -0.86
N GLN A 267 7.62 -12.96 -1.69
CA GLN A 267 7.16 -11.65 -1.20
C GLN A 267 5.84 -11.78 -0.44
N TRP A 268 4.87 -12.56 -0.96
CA TRP A 268 3.58 -12.72 -0.31
C TRP A 268 3.67 -13.33 1.09
N GLU A 269 4.59 -14.26 1.32
CA GLU A 269 4.81 -14.81 2.66
C GLU A 269 5.22 -13.71 3.66
N ARG A 270 6.10 -12.80 3.27
CA ARG A 270 6.50 -11.66 4.08
C ARG A 270 5.40 -10.60 4.23
N ILE A 271 4.61 -10.40 3.18
CA ILE A 271 3.46 -9.49 3.20
C ILE A 271 2.44 -9.95 4.25
N LYS A 272 2.13 -11.23 4.33
CA LYS A 272 1.23 -11.76 5.37
C LYS A 272 1.73 -11.44 6.78
N PHE A 273 3.03 -11.54 7.01
CA PHE A 273 3.64 -11.14 8.28
C PHE A 273 3.47 -9.63 8.55
N LEU A 274 3.71 -8.78 7.55
CA LEU A 274 3.51 -7.33 7.67
C LEU A 274 2.03 -6.94 7.89
N MET A 275 1.09 -7.69 7.32
CA MET A 275 -0.36 -7.47 7.46
C MET A 275 -0.89 -7.83 8.86
N THR A 276 -0.13 -8.57 9.68
CA THR A 276 -0.63 -9.23 10.87
C THR A 276 -0.25 -8.50 12.14
N ASP A 277 -1.26 -8.09 12.92
CA ASP A 277 -1.15 -7.67 14.31
C ASP A 277 -2.40 -8.11 15.10
N ASP A 278 -2.48 -7.76 16.39
CA ASP A 278 -3.61 -8.11 17.24
C ASP A 278 -4.92 -7.47 16.76
N PHE A 279 -4.86 -6.26 16.17
CA PHE A 279 -6.05 -5.57 15.69
C PHE A 279 -6.58 -6.19 14.39
N THR A 280 -5.71 -6.54 13.46
CA THR A 280 -6.12 -7.15 12.20
C THR A 280 -6.70 -8.54 12.38
N THR A 281 -6.27 -9.27 13.42
CA THR A 281 -6.79 -10.60 13.76
C THR A 281 -8.06 -10.57 14.60
N THR A 282 -8.29 -9.51 15.39
CA THR A 282 -9.42 -9.46 16.34
C THR A 282 -10.53 -8.48 15.92
N LYS A 283 -10.20 -7.36 15.29
CA LYS A 283 -11.17 -6.32 14.86
C LYS A 283 -11.58 -6.50 13.41
N ALA A 284 -10.67 -6.22 12.49
CA ALA A 284 -10.88 -6.39 11.06
C ALA A 284 -9.54 -6.42 10.32
N LEU A 285 -9.44 -7.17 9.24
CA LEU A 285 -8.32 -7.05 8.31
C LEU A 285 -8.20 -5.61 7.80
N GLY A 286 -7.03 -5.01 8.01
CA GLY A 286 -6.77 -3.62 7.62
C GLY A 286 -7.18 -2.57 8.66
N TRP A 287 -7.50 -2.98 9.90
CA TRP A 287 -7.84 -2.07 10.98
C TRP A 287 -6.69 -1.11 11.30
N ILE A 288 -7.05 0.17 11.48
CA ILE A 288 -6.15 1.20 12.00
C ILE A 288 -6.62 1.54 13.41
N ASP A 289 -5.81 1.23 14.40
CA ASP A 289 -6.11 1.52 15.81
C ASP A 289 -5.83 3.00 16.12
N ALA A 290 -6.75 3.64 16.85
CA ALA A 290 -6.68 5.08 17.11
C ALA A 290 -5.48 5.47 17.99
N GLU A 291 -5.16 4.68 19.02
CA GLU A 291 -4.04 4.99 19.91
C GLU A 291 -2.69 4.79 19.19
N ARG A 292 -2.61 3.78 18.33
CA ARG A 292 -1.43 3.55 17.52
C ARG A 292 -1.27 4.65 16.45
N MET A 293 -2.38 5.06 15.82
CA MET A 293 -2.39 6.17 14.86
C MET A 293 -1.94 7.49 15.50
N LYS A 294 -2.30 7.71 16.77
CA LYS A 294 -1.83 8.86 17.55
C LYS A 294 -0.32 8.82 17.75
N LYS A 295 0.26 7.66 18.04
CA LYS A 295 1.72 7.51 18.14
C LYS A 295 2.43 7.77 16.81
N ASP A 296 1.85 7.32 15.69
CA ASP A 296 2.37 7.62 14.36
C ASP A 296 2.28 9.11 14.03
N TYR A 297 1.20 9.78 14.46
CA TYR A 297 1.06 11.23 14.35
C TYR A 297 2.11 11.98 15.20
N GLU A 298 2.33 11.55 16.45
CA GLU A 298 3.38 12.11 17.33
C GLU A 298 4.78 11.93 16.73
N LEU A 299 5.06 10.79 16.08
CA LEU A 299 6.31 10.56 15.36
C LEU A 299 6.50 11.58 14.24
N VAL A 300 5.46 11.83 13.45
CA VAL A 300 5.49 12.86 12.40
C VAL A 300 5.68 14.25 12.99
N GLN A 301 4.96 14.58 14.05
CA GLN A 301 5.04 15.87 14.72
C GLN A 301 6.43 16.14 15.29
N ASN A 302 7.02 15.14 15.92
CA ASN A 302 8.29 15.31 16.65
C ASN A 302 9.52 15.27 15.72
N TYR A 303 9.47 14.55 14.60
CA TYR A 303 10.66 14.26 13.82
C TYR A 303 10.59 14.62 12.34
N LEU A 304 9.39 14.84 11.77
CA LEU A 304 9.25 14.99 10.32
C LEU A 304 8.79 16.40 9.90
N GLY A 305 8.78 17.35 10.82
CA GLY A 305 8.47 18.75 10.52
C GLY A 305 7.02 18.95 10.12
N MET A 306 6.09 18.64 11.03
CA MET A 306 4.68 18.88 10.82
C MET A 306 4.41 20.39 10.66
N GLU A 307 3.98 20.80 9.46
CA GLU A 307 3.75 22.23 9.16
C GLU A 307 2.44 22.74 9.76
N LYS A 308 1.37 21.94 9.63
CA LYS A 308 0.03 22.27 10.14
C LYS A 308 -0.52 21.10 10.93
N PRO A 309 -0.62 21.22 12.26
CA PRO A 309 -1.30 20.22 13.08
C PRO A 309 -2.79 20.07 12.67
N PHE A 310 -3.30 18.85 12.78
CA PHE A 310 -4.72 18.51 12.53
C PHE A 310 -5.19 17.48 13.56
N ALA A 311 -6.51 17.34 13.71
CA ALA A 311 -7.08 16.30 14.55
C ALA A 311 -6.84 14.93 13.90
N VAL A 312 -6.04 14.07 14.55
CA VAL A 312 -5.58 12.79 13.98
C VAL A 312 -6.75 11.87 13.62
N GLU A 313 -7.86 11.96 14.33
CA GLU A 313 -9.10 11.20 14.10
C GLU A 313 -9.72 11.48 12.73
N THR A 314 -9.41 12.64 12.13
CA THR A 314 -9.87 13.00 10.78
C THR A 314 -9.00 12.39 9.66
N ALA A 315 -7.87 11.78 10.01
CA ALA A 315 -6.94 11.24 9.05
C ALA A 315 -7.20 9.79 8.66
N PHE A 316 -8.18 9.11 9.28
CA PHE A 316 -8.51 7.71 8.97
C PHE A 316 -10.00 7.40 9.16
N ALA A 317 -10.49 6.37 8.47
CA ALA A 317 -11.91 6.02 8.45
C ALA A 317 -12.14 4.49 8.43
N THR A 318 -11.69 3.79 9.47
CA THR A 318 -11.85 2.32 9.62
C THR A 318 -13.30 1.85 9.71
N ARG A 319 -14.26 2.77 9.94
CA ARG A 319 -15.69 2.46 9.92
C ARG A 319 -16.20 1.89 8.59
N LEU A 320 -15.43 2.04 7.51
CA LEU A 320 -15.77 1.51 6.19
C LEU A 320 -15.39 0.04 6.00
N LEU A 321 -14.60 -0.53 6.93
CA LEU A 321 -14.20 -1.93 6.90
C LEU A 321 -15.37 -2.85 7.31
N ASP A 322 -15.39 -4.07 6.77
CA ASP A 322 -16.24 -5.15 7.24
C ASP A 322 -15.57 -5.85 8.44
N PRO A 323 -16.14 -5.76 9.67
CA PRO A 323 -15.54 -6.35 10.85
C PRO A 323 -15.62 -7.89 10.89
N SER A 324 -16.38 -8.50 9.98
CA SER A 324 -16.44 -9.96 9.84
C SER A 324 -15.21 -10.52 9.13
N ILE A 325 -14.52 -9.70 8.33
CA ILE A 325 -13.31 -10.08 7.59
C ILE A 325 -12.09 -9.79 8.47
N LYS A 326 -11.41 -10.82 8.92
CA LYS A 326 -10.23 -10.74 9.79
C LYS A 326 -9.01 -11.36 9.14
N MET A 327 -7.82 -10.98 9.61
CA MET A 327 -6.59 -11.65 9.23
C MET A 327 -6.56 -13.07 9.80
N ASP A 328 -6.31 -14.03 8.95
CA ASP A 328 -6.10 -15.43 9.37
C ASP A 328 -4.63 -15.64 9.75
N ALA A 329 -4.33 -15.54 11.04
CA ALA A 329 -2.98 -15.71 11.55
C ALA A 329 -2.42 -17.14 11.33
N SER A 330 -3.27 -18.14 11.08
CA SER A 330 -2.81 -19.52 10.78
C SER A 330 -2.11 -19.62 9.42
N LYS A 331 -2.31 -18.64 8.54
CA LYS A 331 -1.70 -18.54 7.21
C LYS A 331 -0.32 -17.85 7.22
N VAL A 332 0.10 -17.34 8.37
CA VAL A 332 1.40 -16.64 8.52
C VAL A 332 2.45 -17.66 8.94
N LYS A 333 3.47 -17.84 8.11
CA LYS A 333 4.63 -18.65 8.49
C LYS A 333 5.45 -17.91 9.55
N LYS A 334 5.78 -18.60 10.63
CA LYS A 334 6.65 -18.10 11.70
C LYS A 334 8.11 -18.07 11.27
#